data_c10dfc49ce7aa5bd44d94f739acd06f8
#
_entry.id   c10dfc49ce7aa5bd44d94f739acd06f8
#
_cell.length_a   1.000
_cell.length_b   1.000
_cell.length_c   1.000
_cell.angle_alpha   90.00
_cell.angle_beta   90.00
_cell.angle_gamma   90.00
#
_symmetry.space_group_name_H-M   'P 1'
#
loop_
_entity.id
_entity.type
_entity.pdbx_description
1 polymer ?
#
loop_
_entity_poly.entity_id
_entity_poly.type
_entity_poly.pdbx_seq_one_letter_code
_entity_poly.pdbx_strand_id
1 'polypeptide(L)'
;MKPTSSFLNLPQSGIRRMYDLAKNKKDTVSFVLGEPDFVTPKHIIEAAKKKLDEGCTHYTDNAGILPLRQEISRALKQYDKVDYDPEGEIVVTVGGMMGMYMAILALVNPGDEILIADPSYTNYVGEIVMNRAVAVPVPVYEKDNFNFTYENLKSRVTDKTKAIILNSPCNPTGGVATRETMETVAKVALE
;
A
#
# COMPACT_ATOMS: atom_id res chain seq x y z
N MET A 1 23.37 -16.07 15.69
CA MET A 1 22.86 -16.19 14.31
C MET A 1 22.90 -14.79 13.70
N LYS A 2 23.42 -14.60 12.48
CA LYS A 2 23.43 -13.27 11.81
C LYS A 2 22.18 -13.11 10.98
N PRO A 3 21.55 -11.89 10.93
CA PRO A 3 20.43 -11.63 10.03
C PRO A 3 20.82 -11.83 8.55
N THR A 4 19.84 -12.05 7.69
CA THR A 4 20.08 -12.14 6.23
C THR A 4 20.50 -10.78 5.67
N SER A 5 21.21 -10.78 4.54
CA SER A 5 21.60 -9.54 3.87
C SER A 5 20.40 -8.68 3.46
N SER A 6 19.29 -9.31 3.05
CA SER A 6 18.04 -8.60 2.72
C SER A 6 17.51 -7.81 3.92
N PHE A 7 17.51 -8.41 5.11
CA PHE A 7 17.08 -7.73 6.34
C PHE A 7 18.02 -6.60 6.75
N LEU A 8 19.33 -6.78 6.59
CA LEU A 8 20.33 -5.75 6.93
C LEU A 8 20.25 -4.54 6.01
N ASN A 9 19.79 -4.73 4.78
CA ASN A 9 19.64 -3.69 3.76
C ASN A 9 18.26 -3.00 3.78
N LEU A 10 17.35 -3.40 4.69
CA LEU A 10 16.07 -2.72 4.83
C LEU A 10 16.29 -1.26 5.25
N PRO A 11 15.75 -0.30 4.51
CA PRO A 11 15.81 1.09 4.91
C PRO A 11 15.01 1.29 6.22
N GLN A 12 15.64 1.94 7.18
CA GLN A 12 14.93 2.31 8.40
C GLN A 12 13.88 3.38 8.09
N SER A 13 12.67 3.18 8.62
CA SER A 13 11.60 4.16 8.46
C SER A 13 11.98 5.51 9.08
N GLY A 14 12.10 6.53 8.24
CA GLY A 14 12.32 7.91 8.69
C GLY A 14 11.20 8.41 9.63
N ILE A 15 9.97 7.97 9.37
CA ILE A 15 8.79 8.26 10.20
C ILE A 15 9.00 7.75 11.63
N ARG A 16 9.44 6.50 11.77
CA ARG A 16 9.69 5.91 13.10
C ARG A 16 10.79 6.65 13.85
N ARG A 17 11.88 6.98 13.16
CA ARG A 17 12.98 7.78 13.75
C ARG A 17 12.48 9.14 14.23
N MET A 18 11.67 9.85 13.45
CA MET A 18 11.11 11.15 13.84
C MET A 18 10.15 11.03 15.02
N TYR A 19 9.31 10.00 15.04
CA TYR A 19 8.44 9.70 16.17
C TYR A 19 9.25 9.49 17.45
N ASP A 20 10.30 8.65 17.40
CA ASP A 20 11.15 8.37 18.56
C ASP A 20 11.92 9.60 19.06
N LEU A 21 12.27 10.52 18.17
CA LEU A 21 12.87 11.81 18.55
C LEU A 21 11.87 12.79 19.20
N ALA A 22 10.62 12.76 18.75
CA ALA A 22 9.57 13.68 19.20
C ALA A 22 8.89 13.23 20.49
N LYS A 23 8.75 11.92 20.76
CA LYS A 23 7.94 11.37 21.86
C LYS A 23 8.28 11.89 23.26
N ASN A 24 9.53 12.33 23.48
CA ASN A 24 10.01 12.85 24.77
C ASN A 24 10.09 14.39 24.80
N LYS A 25 9.67 15.07 23.75
CA LYS A 25 9.66 16.53 23.69
C LYS A 25 8.32 17.06 24.20
N LYS A 26 8.35 17.98 25.15
CA LYS A 26 7.17 18.72 25.62
C LYS A 26 6.86 19.84 24.63
N ASP A 27 5.60 20.22 24.55
CA ASP A 27 5.11 21.36 23.73
C ASP A 27 5.36 21.19 22.21
N THR A 28 5.27 19.94 21.72
CA THR A 28 5.44 19.64 20.31
C THR A 28 4.10 19.25 19.68
N VAL A 29 3.73 19.92 18.59
CA VAL A 29 2.64 19.48 17.72
C VAL A 29 3.22 18.49 16.71
N SER A 30 2.72 17.24 16.74
CA SER A 30 3.26 16.17 15.88
C SER A 30 2.36 15.94 14.67
N PHE A 31 2.97 15.93 13.48
CA PHE A 31 2.34 15.49 12.21
C PHE A 31 2.98 14.21 11.68
N VAL A 32 3.68 13.46 12.54
CA VAL A 32 4.48 12.29 12.13
C VAL A 32 3.60 11.07 11.83
N LEU A 33 2.57 10.86 12.67
CA LEU A 33 1.61 9.78 12.48
C LEU A 33 0.24 10.39 12.20
N GLY A 34 -0.35 10.00 11.06
CA GLY A 34 -1.70 10.38 10.69
C GLY A 34 -2.69 9.31 11.12
N GLU A 35 -3.54 9.64 12.09
CA GLU A 35 -4.65 8.79 12.50
C GLU A 35 -5.88 9.67 12.79
N PRO A 36 -7.09 9.15 12.57
CA PRO A 36 -8.30 9.85 12.97
C PRO A 36 -8.33 10.06 14.50
N ASP A 37 -8.71 11.23 14.95
CA ASP A 37 -8.92 11.55 16.36
C ASP A 37 -10.29 11.07 16.89
N PHE A 38 -11.15 10.57 16.02
CA PHE A 38 -12.43 9.98 16.36
C PHE A 38 -12.28 8.52 16.78
N VAL A 39 -12.99 8.13 17.83
CA VAL A 39 -13.13 6.71 18.16
C VAL A 39 -14.02 5.99 17.13
N THR A 40 -13.80 4.69 16.97
CA THR A 40 -14.65 3.86 16.11
C THR A 40 -16.13 4.00 16.48
N PRO A 41 -17.04 4.17 15.53
CA PRO A 41 -18.47 4.30 15.79
C PRO A 41 -19.01 3.17 16.67
N LYS A 42 -19.86 3.53 17.63
CA LYS A 42 -20.36 2.60 18.66
C LYS A 42 -21.01 1.34 18.07
N HIS A 43 -21.78 1.47 16.99
CA HIS A 43 -22.44 0.32 16.36
C HIS A 43 -21.45 -0.70 15.79
N ILE A 44 -20.26 -0.27 15.32
CA ILE A 44 -19.19 -1.15 14.83
C ILE A 44 -18.57 -1.89 16.02
N ILE A 45 -18.29 -1.16 17.11
CA ILE A 45 -17.72 -1.75 18.33
C ILE A 45 -18.67 -2.82 18.90
N GLU A 46 -19.96 -2.50 18.99
CA GLU A 46 -20.96 -3.44 19.53
C GLU A 46 -21.15 -4.67 18.61
N ALA A 47 -21.06 -4.50 17.29
CA ALA A 47 -21.10 -5.63 16.36
C ALA A 47 -19.90 -6.57 16.57
N ALA A 48 -18.69 -6.04 16.79
CA ALA A 48 -17.52 -6.85 17.07
C ALA A 48 -17.65 -7.60 18.40
N LYS A 49 -18.09 -6.94 19.49
CA LYS A 49 -18.35 -7.56 20.79
C LYS A 49 -19.36 -8.70 20.67
N LYS A 50 -20.47 -8.45 19.99
CA LYS A 50 -21.51 -9.46 19.75
C LYS A 50 -20.94 -10.71 19.07
N LYS A 51 -20.07 -10.55 18.06
CA LYS A 51 -19.45 -11.69 17.40
C LYS A 51 -18.50 -12.48 18.30
N LEU A 52 -17.78 -11.82 19.19
CA LEU A 52 -16.97 -12.47 20.19
C LEU A 52 -17.85 -13.26 21.19
N ASP A 53 -18.94 -12.68 21.69
CA ASP A 53 -19.89 -13.33 22.59
C ASP A 53 -20.58 -14.55 21.93
N GLU A 54 -20.81 -14.49 20.62
CA GLU A 54 -21.33 -15.60 19.81
C GLU A 54 -20.28 -16.71 19.55
N GLY A 55 -19.04 -16.56 20.04
CA GLY A 55 -17.99 -17.56 19.89
C GLY A 55 -17.32 -17.56 18.50
N CYS A 56 -17.41 -16.46 17.76
CA CYS A 56 -16.72 -16.33 16.45
C CYS A 56 -15.19 -16.17 16.63
N THR A 57 -14.54 -17.20 17.24
CA THR A 57 -13.11 -17.19 17.59
C THR A 57 -12.36 -18.37 16.99
N HIS A 58 -12.92 -19.01 15.96
CA HIS A 58 -12.34 -20.15 15.29
C HIS A 58 -11.66 -19.76 13.99
N TYR A 59 -10.95 -20.70 13.36
CA TYR A 59 -10.32 -20.49 12.06
C TYR A 59 -11.33 -20.13 11.00
N THR A 60 -10.91 -19.28 10.09
CA THR A 60 -11.66 -18.87 8.89
C THR A 60 -11.00 -19.45 7.64
N ASP A 61 -11.65 -19.29 6.49
CA ASP A 61 -11.02 -19.55 5.20
C ASP A 61 -9.78 -18.69 4.98
N ASN A 62 -8.80 -19.20 4.23
CA ASN A 62 -7.56 -18.50 3.95
C ASN A 62 -7.78 -17.15 3.26
N ALA A 63 -8.80 -17.05 2.42
CA ALA A 63 -9.17 -15.79 1.75
C ALA A 63 -9.99 -14.83 2.65
N GLY A 64 -10.34 -15.24 3.87
CA GLY A 64 -11.26 -14.54 4.75
C GLY A 64 -12.71 -15.04 4.60
N ILE A 65 -13.56 -14.71 5.58
CA ILE A 65 -14.95 -15.18 5.57
C ILE A 65 -15.72 -14.65 4.35
N LEU A 66 -16.51 -15.53 3.72
CA LEU A 66 -17.27 -15.18 2.52
C LEU A 66 -18.20 -13.98 2.70
N PRO A 67 -18.95 -13.84 3.82
CA PRO A 67 -19.79 -12.65 4.02
C PRO A 67 -19.03 -11.33 3.98
N LEU A 68 -17.80 -11.27 4.50
CA LEU A 68 -16.96 -10.06 4.41
C LEU A 68 -16.52 -9.79 2.98
N ARG A 69 -16.10 -10.82 2.25
CA ARG A 69 -15.69 -10.70 0.83
C ARG A 69 -16.88 -10.25 -0.06
N GLN A 70 -18.09 -10.73 0.22
CA GLN A 70 -19.33 -10.28 -0.45
C GLN A 70 -19.60 -8.80 -0.19
N GLU A 71 -19.45 -8.33 1.06
CA GLU A 71 -19.63 -6.92 1.38
C GLU A 71 -18.53 -6.02 0.76
N ILE A 72 -17.30 -6.50 0.66
CA ILE A 72 -16.22 -5.80 -0.05
C ILE A 72 -16.57 -5.68 -1.55
N SER A 73 -16.98 -6.78 -2.21
CA SER A 73 -17.42 -6.76 -3.61
C SER A 73 -18.57 -5.78 -3.83
N ARG A 74 -19.59 -5.83 -2.94
CA ARG A 74 -20.75 -4.90 -2.99
C ARG A 74 -20.30 -3.44 -2.86
N ALA A 75 -19.39 -3.14 -1.94
CA ALA A 75 -18.89 -1.78 -1.73
C ALA A 75 -18.10 -1.28 -2.95
N LEU A 76 -17.18 -2.07 -3.48
CA LEU A 76 -16.41 -1.74 -4.68
C LEU A 76 -17.33 -1.48 -5.89
N LYS A 77 -18.35 -2.33 -6.09
CA LYS A 77 -19.35 -2.12 -7.14
C LYS A 77 -20.15 -0.83 -6.95
N GLN A 78 -20.53 -0.53 -5.71
CA GLN A 78 -21.34 0.65 -5.40
C GLN A 78 -20.55 1.96 -5.53
N TYR A 79 -19.33 2.01 -4.99
CA TYR A 79 -18.55 3.26 -4.87
C TYR A 79 -17.58 3.46 -6.02
N ASP A 80 -16.88 2.38 -6.41
CA ASP A 80 -15.79 2.46 -7.40
C ASP A 80 -16.22 1.97 -8.79
N LYS A 81 -17.44 1.41 -8.93
CA LYS A 81 -17.99 0.85 -10.18
C LYS A 81 -17.15 -0.31 -10.73
N VAL A 82 -16.46 -1.01 -9.85
CA VAL A 82 -15.66 -2.20 -10.18
C VAL A 82 -16.36 -3.44 -9.63
N ASP A 83 -16.44 -4.48 -10.43
CA ASP A 83 -17.11 -5.74 -10.07
C ASP A 83 -16.05 -6.84 -9.91
N TYR A 84 -15.95 -7.41 -8.71
CA TYR A 84 -15.04 -8.50 -8.39
C TYR A 84 -15.84 -9.68 -7.83
N ASP A 85 -15.49 -10.89 -8.26
CA ASP A 85 -16.03 -12.12 -7.70
C ASP A 85 -15.54 -12.31 -6.24
N PRO A 86 -16.46 -12.31 -5.26
CA PRO A 86 -16.08 -12.49 -3.86
C PRO A 86 -15.46 -13.86 -3.56
N GLU A 87 -15.67 -14.88 -4.39
CA GLU A 87 -15.14 -16.22 -4.16
C GLU A 87 -13.73 -16.40 -4.72
N GLY A 88 -13.40 -15.76 -5.87
CA GLY A 88 -12.15 -15.97 -6.59
C GLY A 88 -11.19 -14.76 -6.63
N GLU A 89 -11.68 -13.51 -6.44
CA GLU A 89 -10.90 -12.32 -6.73
C GLU A 89 -10.65 -11.42 -5.50
N ILE A 90 -11.11 -11.83 -4.30
CA ILE A 90 -10.96 -11.04 -3.08
C ILE A 90 -10.27 -11.87 -2.00
N VAL A 91 -9.19 -11.32 -1.44
CA VAL A 91 -8.48 -11.89 -0.29
C VAL A 91 -8.40 -10.84 0.82
N VAL A 92 -8.82 -11.22 2.02
CA VAL A 92 -8.70 -10.39 3.23
C VAL A 92 -7.36 -10.65 3.90
N THR A 93 -6.61 -9.59 4.17
CA THR A 93 -5.28 -9.68 4.77
C THR A 93 -5.20 -8.95 6.11
N VAL A 94 -4.14 -9.22 6.87
CA VAL A 94 -3.87 -8.53 8.14
C VAL A 94 -3.31 -7.13 7.85
N GLY A 95 -4.20 -6.23 7.48
CA GLY A 95 -3.88 -4.87 7.04
C GLY A 95 -3.39 -4.78 5.59
N GLY A 96 -3.43 -3.56 5.03
CA GLY A 96 -3.08 -3.30 3.63
C GLY A 96 -1.62 -3.61 3.30
N MET A 97 -0.70 -3.48 4.25
CA MET A 97 0.72 -3.80 4.03
C MET A 97 0.95 -5.29 3.79
N MET A 98 0.24 -6.18 4.49
CA MET A 98 0.31 -7.61 4.20
C MET A 98 -0.23 -7.91 2.78
N GLY A 99 -1.31 -7.22 2.38
CA GLY A 99 -1.85 -7.32 1.01
C GLY A 99 -0.81 -6.92 -0.04
N MET A 100 -0.13 -5.80 0.18
CA MET A 100 0.93 -5.31 -0.71
C MET A 100 2.11 -6.29 -0.76
N TYR A 101 2.58 -6.78 0.40
CA TYR A 101 3.65 -7.77 0.47
C TYR A 101 3.31 -9.03 -0.34
N MET A 102 2.10 -9.57 -0.17
CA MET A 102 1.64 -10.77 -0.86
C MET A 102 1.47 -10.54 -2.37
N ALA A 103 0.96 -9.37 -2.77
CA ALA A 103 0.83 -9.01 -4.18
C ALA A 103 2.20 -8.93 -4.86
N ILE A 104 3.17 -8.26 -4.23
CA ILE A 104 4.54 -8.20 -4.73
C ILE A 104 5.14 -9.62 -4.81
N LEU A 105 5.02 -10.40 -3.74
CA LEU A 105 5.55 -11.78 -3.69
C LEU A 105 5.00 -12.66 -4.85
N ALA A 106 3.74 -12.48 -5.21
CA ALA A 106 3.10 -13.24 -6.28
C ALA A 106 3.53 -12.79 -7.69
N LEU A 107 4.03 -11.55 -7.84
CA LEU A 107 4.29 -10.95 -9.15
C LEU A 107 5.76 -10.92 -9.54
N VAL A 108 6.71 -10.90 -8.58
CA VAL A 108 8.11 -10.65 -8.86
C VAL A 108 9.02 -11.84 -8.59
N ASN A 109 10.10 -11.92 -9.36
CA ASN A 109 11.25 -12.76 -9.07
C ASN A 109 12.39 -11.92 -8.46
N PRO A 110 13.37 -12.55 -7.80
CA PRO A 110 14.54 -11.83 -7.33
C PRO A 110 15.25 -11.06 -8.45
N GLY A 111 15.42 -9.74 -8.26
CA GLY A 111 16.05 -8.85 -9.22
C GLY A 111 15.09 -8.15 -10.19
N ASP A 112 13.80 -8.51 -10.21
CA ASP A 112 12.79 -7.75 -10.93
C ASP A 112 12.67 -6.34 -10.34
N GLU A 113 12.30 -5.38 -11.16
CA GLU A 113 12.19 -3.97 -10.80
C GLU A 113 10.74 -3.54 -10.65
N ILE A 114 10.48 -2.75 -9.60
CA ILE A 114 9.18 -2.10 -9.39
C ILE A 114 9.39 -0.59 -9.37
N LEU A 115 8.69 0.11 -10.26
CA LEU A 115 8.70 1.57 -10.29
C LEU A 115 7.79 2.12 -9.20
N ILE A 116 8.30 3.09 -8.44
CA ILE A 116 7.57 3.80 -7.38
C ILE A 116 7.80 5.30 -7.51
N ALA A 117 6.82 6.12 -7.16
CA ALA A 117 7.01 7.56 -7.11
C ALA A 117 8.09 7.93 -6.07
N ASP A 118 8.83 9.01 -6.34
CA ASP A 118 9.76 9.62 -5.38
C ASP A 118 9.47 11.12 -5.29
N PRO A 119 8.91 11.59 -4.16
CA PRO A 119 8.64 10.88 -2.91
C PRO A 119 7.41 9.95 -2.95
N SER A 120 7.42 8.89 -2.13
CA SER A 120 6.29 7.97 -1.92
C SER A 120 6.23 7.46 -0.48
N TYR A 121 5.24 6.61 -0.18
CA TYR A 121 5.14 5.98 1.12
C TYR A 121 6.34 5.08 1.39
N THR A 122 7.04 5.36 2.49
CA THR A 122 8.35 4.78 2.79
C THR A 122 8.37 3.25 2.90
N ASN A 123 7.23 2.63 3.21
CA ASN A 123 7.17 1.19 3.36
C ASN A 123 7.24 0.44 2.03
N TYR A 124 6.90 1.06 0.90
CA TYR A 124 6.98 0.38 -0.41
C TYR A 124 8.39 -0.13 -0.71
N VAL A 125 9.41 0.66 -0.43
CA VAL A 125 10.80 0.23 -0.61
C VAL A 125 11.10 -1.01 0.23
N GLY A 126 10.65 -1.02 1.50
CA GLY A 126 10.82 -2.16 2.40
C GLY A 126 10.15 -3.43 1.86
N GLU A 127 8.89 -3.34 1.43
CA GLU A 127 8.13 -4.45 0.86
C GLU A 127 8.80 -5.02 -0.40
N ILE A 128 9.27 -4.15 -1.28
CA ILE A 128 9.96 -4.55 -2.52
C ILE A 128 11.27 -5.27 -2.20
N VAL A 129 12.10 -4.70 -1.32
CA VAL A 129 13.40 -5.29 -0.93
C VAL A 129 13.23 -6.61 -0.18
N MET A 130 12.22 -6.75 0.68
CA MET A 130 11.92 -8.03 1.38
C MET A 130 11.56 -9.13 0.39
N ASN A 131 10.95 -8.80 -0.74
CA ASN A 131 10.65 -9.73 -1.83
C ASN A 131 11.83 -9.92 -2.81
N ARG A 132 13.02 -9.43 -2.46
CA ARG A 132 14.26 -9.50 -3.27
C ARG A 132 14.15 -8.80 -4.62
N ALA A 133 13.15 -7.95 -4.81
CA ALA A 133 13.02 -7.08 -5.96
C ALA A 133 13.75 -5.76 -5.75
N VAL A 134 13.86 -4.95 -6.79
CA VAL A 134 14.55 -3.66 -6.79
C VAL A 134 13.51 -2.54 -6.87
N ALA A 135 13.52 -1.65 -5.90
CA ALA A 135 12.71 -0.44 -5.96
C ALA A 135 13.39 0.59 -6.86
N VAL A 136 12.72 1.02 -7.92
CA VAL A 136 13.23 2.02 -8.86
C VAL A 136 12.45 3.32 -8.66
N PRO A 137 13.10 4.37 -8.09
CA PRO A 137 12.44 5.64 -7.86
C PRO A 137 12.22 6.39 -9.18
N VAL A 138 11.01 6.88 -9.36
CA VAL A 138 10.60 7.76 -10.45
C VAL A 138 10.33 9.14 -9.86
N PRO A 139 11.19 10.14 -10.08
CA PRO A 139 11.00 11.47 -9.51
C PRO A 139 9.69 12.10 -9.97
N VAL A 140 8.90 12.60 -9.02
CA VAL A 140 7.69 13.37 -9.27
C VAL A 140 7.83 14.76 -8.64
N TYR A 141 7.30 15.79 -9.30
CA TYR A 141 7.59 17.17 -8.95
C TYR A 141 6.31 17.98 -8.68
N GLU A 142 6.43 18.99 -7.84
CA GLU A 142 5.33 19.89 -7.48
C GLU A 142 4.70 20.57 -8.71
N LYS A 143 5.53 20.97 -9.70
CA LYS A 143 5.05 21.56 -10.96
C LYS A 143 4.07 20.66 -11.73
N ASP A 144 4.14 19.37 -11.54
CA ASP A 144 3.29 18.34 -12.15
C ASP A 144 2.25 17.80 -11.13
N ASN A 145 2.03 18.54 -10.01
CA ASN A 145 1.19 18.12 -8.89
C ASN A 145 1.57 16.73 -8.35
N PHE A 146 2.86 16.40 -8.36
CA PHE A 146 3.41 15.10 -7.97
C PHE A 146 2.83 13.92 -8.75
N ASN A 147 2.45 14.13 -10.01
CA ASN A 147 1.98 13.10 -10.91
C ASN A 147 3.13 12.55 -11.78
N PHE A 148 2.97 11.31 -12.24
CA PHE A 148 3.85 10.77 -13.26
C PHE A 148 3.62 11.48 -14.60
N THR A 149 4.71 11.87 -15.26
CA THR A 149 4.70 12.19 -16.68
C THR A 149 5.17 10.98 -17.48
N TYR A 150 4.82 10.93 -18.78
CA TYR A 150 5.27 9.84 -19.65
C TYR A 150 6.80 9.75 -19.69
N GLU A 151 7.47 10.88 -19.79
CA GLU A 151 8.93 10.96 -19.90
C GLU A 151 9.63 10.46 -18.64
N ASN A 152 9.18 10.91 -17.45
CA ASN A 152 9.82 10.49 -16.21
C ASN A 152 9.58 9.01 -15.90
N LEU A 153 8.39 8.49 -16.20
CA LEU A 153 8.06 7.10 -16.00
C LEU A 153 8.79 6.21 -17.01
N LYS A 154 8.71 6.52 -18.32
CA LYS A 154 9.31 5.73 -19.39
C LYS A 154 10.82 5.67 -19.30
N SER A 155 11.49 6.75 -18.85
CA SER A 155 12.94 6.80 -18.66
C SER A 155 13.48 5.82 -17.62
N ARG A 156 12.61 5.27 -16.78
CA ARG A 156 12.96 4.33 -15.72
C ARG A 156 12.58 2.88 -16.03
N VAL A 157 11.88 2.65 -17.14
CA VAL A 157 11.53 1.30 -17.60
C VAL A 157 12.77 0.61 -18.17
N THR A 158 12.99 -0.63 -17.75
CA THR A 158 14.02 -1.53 -18.24
C THR A 158 13.42 -2.89 -18.58
N ASP A 159 14.19 -3.80 -19.15
CA ASP A 159 13.76 -5.19 -19.40
C ASP A 159 13.46 -5.97 -18.11
N LYS A 160 13.84 -5.43 -16.95
CA LYS A 160 13.56 -6.01 -15.62
C LYS A 160 12.33 -5.41 -14.96
N THR A 161 11.76 -4.36 -15.53
CA THR A 161 10.57 -3.72 -14.96
C THR A 161 9.40 -4.66 -15.00
N LYS A 162 8.84 -4.95 -13.83
CA LYS A 162 7.74 -5.90 -13.65
C LYS A 162 6.43 -5.24 -13.26
N ALA A 163 6.51 -4.16 -12.49
CA ALA A 163 5.32 -3.49 -11.98
C ALA A 163 5.55 -1.98 -11.74
N ILE A 164 4.46 -1.25 -11.64
CA ILE A 164 4.41 0.16 -11.24
C ILE A 164 3.45 0.26 -10.05
N ILE A 165 3.88 0.88 -8.95
CA ILE A 165 3.01 1.21 -7.84
C ILE A 165 2.50 2.64 -8.02
N LEU A 166 1.20 2.78 -8.25
CA LEU A 166 0.49 4.05 -8.28
C LEU A 166 -0.39 4.17 -7.05
N ASN A 167 -0.13 5.17 -6.21
CA ASN A 167 -0.90 5.48 -5.01
C ASN A 167 -1.58 6.84 -5.15
N SER A 168 -2.89 6.89 -4.98
CA SER A 168 -3.68 8.12 -5.07
C SER A 168 -4.87 8.10 -4.10
N PRO A 169 -5.04 9.17 -3.28
CA PRO A 169 -4.10 10.26 -2.99
C PRO A 169 -2.78 9.76 -2.44
N CYS A 170 -1.66 10.37 -2.84
CA CYS A 170 -0.32 9.90 -2.52
C CYS A 170 0.13 10.33 -1.11
N ASN A 171 0.63 9.40 -0.33
CA ASN A 171 1.40 9.70 0.87
C ASN A 171 2.91 9.73 0.48
N PRO A 172 3.67 10.84 0.71
CA PRO A 172 3.35 11.96 1.61
C PRO A 172 2.85 13.23 0.92
N THR A 173 2.76 13.29 -0.40
CA THR A 173 2.58 14.53 -1.16
C THR A 173 1.15 15.08 -1.14
N GLY A 174 0.15 14.22 -0.89
CA GLY A 174 -1.27 14.55 -1.07
C GLY A 174 -1.68 14.67 -2.54
N GLY A 175 -0.77 14.42 -3.48
CA GLY A 175 -1.05 14.46 -4.91
C GLY A 175 -2.14 13.45 -5.29
N VAL A 176 -3.08 13.89 -6.12
CA VAL A 176 -4.17 13.06 -6.64
C VAL A 176 -3.86 12.75 -8.10
N ALA A 177 -3.85 11.46 -8.45
CA ALA A 177 -3.65 11.03 -9.83
C ALA A 177 -4.80 11.55 -10.72
N THR A 178 -4.43 12.27 -11.77
CA THR A 178 -5.37 12.72 -12.79
C THR A 178 -5.73 11.58 -13.74
N ARG A 179 -6.79 11.75 -14.52
CA ARG A 179 -7.11 10.80 -15.59
C ARG A 179 -5.95 10.65 -16.58
N GLU A 180 -5.31 11.73 -16.94
CA GLU A 180 -4.13 11.74 -17.82
C GLU A 180 -2.98 10.91 -17.22
N THR A 181 -2.74 11.04 -15.90
CA THR A 181 -1.75 10.22 -15.20
C THR A 181 -2.09 8.74 -15.27
N MET A 182 -3.36 8.38 -15.05
CA MET A 182 -3.81 6.98 -15.13
C MET A 182 -3.62 6.41 -16.54
N GLU A 183 -3.98 7.18 -17.57
CA GLU A 183 -3.78 6.81 -18.98
C GLU A 183 -2.29 6.69 -19.34
N THR A 184 -1.46 7.58 -18.80
CA THR A 184 0.01 7.52 -18.94
C THR A 184 0.60 6.24 -18.35
N VAL A 185 0.21 5.91 -17.12
CA VAL A 185 0.67 4.67 -16.46
C VAL A 185 0.21 3.44 -17.24
N ALA A 186 -1.06 3.40 -17.66
CA ALA A 186 -1.59 2.30 -18.47
C ALA A 186 -0.83 2.15 -19.80
N LYS A 187 -0.55 3.26 -20.48
CA LYS A 187 0.22 3.26 -21.73
C LYS A 187 1.60 2.66 -21.54
N VAL A 188 2.36 3.13 -20.53
CA VAL A 188 3.71 2.63 -20.25
C VAL A 188 3.70 1.15 -19.85
N ALA A 189 2.66 0.69 -19.13
CA ALA A 189 2.52 -0.70 -18.73
C ALA A 189 2.18 -1.65 -19.91
N LEU A 190 1.62 -1.12 -21.01
CA LEU A 190 1.29 -1.90 -22.22
C LEU A 190 2.44 -1.94 -23.24
N GLU A 191 3.40 -1.04 -23.16
CA GLU A 191 4.61 -0.98 -24.02
C GLU A 191 5.73 -1.91 -23.54
#